data_defeebe151340ff802e584bec363ebe4
#
_entry.id   defeebe151340ff802e584bec363ebe4
#
_cell.length_a   1.000
_cell.length_b   1.000
_cell.length_c   1.000
_cell.angle_alpha   90.00
_cell.angle_beta   90.00
_cell.angle_gamma   90.00
#
_symmetry.space_group_name_H-M   'P 1'
#
loop_
_entity.id
_entity.type
_entity.pdbx_description
1 polymer ?
#
loop_
_entity_poly.entity_id
_entity_poly.type
_entity_poly.pdbx_seq_one_letter_code
_entity_poly.pdbx_strand_id
1 'polypeptide(L)'
;GNRLSAFAMLLAILGTLIELGIVDDYRWIVGGLVAGSLIGALMAKRVEMTEMPELVALLNGLGGASSALVALSVVWAEVIEVGATDQTVAALVTGGAASAVTIALSIIVGGITFTGSVLALLKLKEKLNKGAPIMLPGRHVINAVLLLGAIAGIGHLGFMAVGPDSIIV
;
A
#
# COMPACT_ATOMS: atom_id res chain seq x y z
N GLY A 1 17.70 -15.86 11.41
CA GLY A 1 16.80 -15.27 10.45
C GLY A 1 15.39 -15.01 11.00
N ASN A 2 14.48 -15.97 10.88
CA ASN A 2 13.04 -15.75 11.13
C ASN A 2 12.67 -15.22 12.51
N ARG A 3 13.33 -15.66 13.57
CA ARG A 3 13.04 -15.19 14.94
C ARG A 3 13.45 -13.74 15.13
N LEU A 4 14.57 -13.34 14.55
CA LEU A 4 15.06 -11.97 14.60
C LEU A 4 14.13 -11.02 13.81
N SER A 5 13.68 -11.46 12.63
CA SER A 5 12.72 -10.71 11.82
C SER A 5 11.37 -10.54 12.53
N ALA A 6 10.86 -11.60 13.17
CA ALA A 6 9.63 -11.51 13.95
C ALA A 6 9.76 -10.55 15.14
N PHE A 7 10.90 -10.56 15.81
CA PHE A 7 11.18 -9.63 16.91
C PHE A 7 11.30 -8.18 16.41
N ALA A 8 11.97 -7.97 15.28
CA ALA A 8 12.07 -6.64 14.66
C ALA A 8 10.69 -6.09 14.25
N MET A 9 9.82 -6.93 13.69
CA MET A 9 8.44 -6.53 13.37
C MET A 9 7.65 -6.17 14.63
N LEU A 10 7.78 -6.94 15.71
CA LEU A 10 7.13 -6.62 16.98
C LEU A 10 7.60 -5.26 17.52
N LEU A 11 8.91 -5.00 17.49
CA LEU A 11 9.47 -3.71 17.92
C LEU A 11 8.96 -2.55 17.04
N ALA A 12 8.85 -2.76 15.72
CA ALA A 12 8.32 -1.74 14.81
C ALA A 12 6.85 -1.42 15.14
N ILE A 13 6.01 -2.44 15.37
CA ILE A 13 4.61 -2.24 15.77
C ILE A 13 4.52 -1.48 17.09
N LEU A 14 5.28 -1.88 18.11
CA LEU A 14 5.30 -1.19 19.40
C LEU A 14 5.81 0.25 19.29
N GLY A 15 6.86 0.48 18.48
CA GLY A 15 7.38 1.83 18.21
C GLY A 15 6.33 2.74 17.57
N THR A 16 5.63 2.24 16.55
CA THR A 16 4.56 2.99 15.88
C THR A 16 3.39 3.31 16.83
N LEU A 17 2.99 2.38 17.68
CA LEU A 17 1.92 2.61 18.65
C LEU A 17 2.28 3.68 19.70
N ILE A 18 3.55 3.74 20.09
CA ILE A 18 4.05 4.73 21.06
C ILE A 18 4.14 6.11 20.40
N GLU A 19 4.64 6.18 19.16
CA GLU A 19 4.88 7.44 18.45
C GLU A 19 3.59 8.16 18.08
N LEU A 20 2.58 7.42 17.62
CA LEU A 20 1.32 8.00 17.14
C LEU A 20 0.39 8.48 18.25
N GLY A 21 0.70 8.24 19.54
CA GLY A 21 -0.17 8.67 20.64
C GLY A 21 -1.62 8.17 20.50
N ILE A 22 -1.83 7.05 19.80
CA ILE A 22 -3.14 6.45 19.51
C ILE A 22 -3.68 5.82 20.80
N VAL A 23 -4.10 6.67 21.73
CA VAL A 23 -4.59 6.23 23.03
C VAL A 23 -6.10 6.01 23.00
N ASP A 24 -6.81 6.68 22.09
CA ASP A 24 -8.27 6.73 22.14
C ASP A 24 -8.99 5.61 21.36
N ASP A 25 -8.36 5.00 20.34
CA ASP A 25 -8.99 3.98 19.46
C ASP A 25 -8.19 2.69 19.27
N TYR A 26 -7.35 2.32 20.25
CA TYR A 26 -6.55 1.09 20.19
C TYR A 26 -7.38 -0.20 20.04
N ARG A 27 -8.69 -0.17 20.26
CA ARG A 27 -9.61 -1.31 20.11
C ARG A 27 -9.54 -1.91 18.70
N TRP A 28 -9.55 -1.05 17.68
CA TRP A 28 -9.48 -1.47 16.28
C TRP A 28 -8.12 -2.04 15.93
N ILE A 29 -7.05 -1.46 16.47
CA ILE A 29 -5.69 -1.91 16.26
C ILE A 29 -5.48 -3.27 16.92
N VAL A 30 -5.88 -3.42 18.18
CA VAL A 30 -5.80 -4.70 18.90
C VAL A 30 -6.67 -5.76 18.22
N GLY A 31 -7.89 -5.41 17.82
CA GLY A 31 -8.78 -6.29 17.07
C GLY A 31 -8.15 -6.79 15.76
N GLY A 32 -7.58 -5.89 14.98
CA GLY A 32 -6.85 -6.20 13.74
C GLY A 32 -5.62 -7.07 13.98
N LEU A 33 -4.84 -6.75 15.02
CA LEU A 33 -3.64 -7.51 15.39
C LEU A 33 -4.00 -8.95 15.80
N VAL A 34 -5.01 -9.12 16.64
CA VAL A 34 -5.47 -10.45 17.10
C VAL A 34 -6.03 -11.23 15.92
N ALA A 35 -6.92 -10.65 15.13
CA ALA A 35 -7.51 -11.31 13.97
C ALA A 35 -6.43 -11.71 12.93
N GLY A 36 -5.54 -10.78 12.59
CA GLY A 36 -4.44 -11.03 11.65
C GLY A 36 -3.47 -12.10 12.16
N SER A 37 -3.14 -12.07 13.44
CA SER A 37 -2.26 -13.07 14.06
C SER A 37 -2.88 -14.46 14.06
N LEU A 38 -4.17 -14.59 14.38
CA LEU A 38 -4.89 -15.86 14.36
C LEU A 38 -4.97 -16.44 12.95
N ILE A 39 -5.38 -15.61 11.97
CA ILE A 39 -5.46 -16.04 10.57
C ILE A 39 -4.08 -16.43 10.05
N GLY A 40 -3.07 -15.58 10.28
CA GLY A 40 -1.70 -15.86 9.85
C GLY A 40 -1.11 -17.12 10.47
N ALA A 41 -1.33 -17.36 11.77
CA ALA A 41 -0.88 -18.57 12.44
C ALA A 41 -1.59 -19.84 11.93
N LEU A 42 -2.90 -19.76 11.66
CA LEU A 42 -3.66 -20.85 11.07
C LEU A 42 -3.16 -21.19 9.66
N MET A 43 -2.94 -20.18 8.83
CA MET A 43 -2.41 -20.36 7.49
C MET A 43 -1.01 -20.95 7.52
N ALA A 44 -0.11 -20.42 8.36
CA ALA A 44 1.25 -20.91 8.48
C ALA A 44 1.36 -22.37 8.94
N LYS A 45 0.38 -22.85 9.74
CA LYS A 45 0.34 -24.25 10.18
C LYS A 45 -0.26 -25.20 9.15
N ARG A 46 -1.10 -24.71 8.24
CA ARG A 46 -1.84 -25.56 7.29
C ARG A 46 -1.23 -25.58 5.89
N VAL A 47 -0.39 -24.61 5.58
CA VAL A 47 0.20 -24.49 4.24
C VAL A 47 1.20 -25.63 4.00
N GLU A 48 1.05 -26.30 2.86
CA GLU A 48 1.98 -27.30 2.38
C GLU A 48 3.17 -26.62 1.65
N MET A 49 4.29 -27.35 1.54
CA MET A 49 5.48 -26.83 0.84
C MET A 49 5.19 -26.44 -0.61
N THR A 50 4.28 -27.15 -1.27
CA THR A 50 3.82 -26.90 -2.64
C THR A 50 2.98 -25.63 -2.78
N GLU A 51 2.31 -25.20 -1.71
CA GLU A 51 1.46 -24.02 -1.66
C GLU A 51 2.21 -22.73 -1.20
N MET A 52 3.48 -22.86 -0.84
CA MET A 52 4.29 -21.72 -0.37
C MET A 52 4.30 -20.53 -1.35
N PRO A 53 4.43 -20.71 -2.69
CA PRO A 53 4.38 -19.59 -3.62
C PRO A 53 3.04 -18.83 -3.59
N GLU A 54 1.94 -19.55 -3.39
CA GLU A 54 0.60 -18.98 -3.27
C GLU A 54 0.46 -18.15 -2.01
N LEU A 55 0.95 -18.67 -0.88
CA LEU A 55 0.94 -17.95 0.40
C LEU A 55 1.78 -16.68 0.33
N VAL A 56 2.96 -16.74 -0.29
CA VAL A 56 3.82 -15.56 -0.48
C VAL A 56 3.12 -14.51 -1.35
N ALA A 57 2.48 -14.92 -2.45
CA ALA A 57 1.71 -14.01 -3.28
C ALA A 57 0.57 -13.35 -2.50
N LEU A 58 -0.17 -14.13 -1.70
CA LEU A 58 -1.26 -13.62 -0.86
C LEU A 58 -0.75 -12.59 0.17
N LEU A 59 0.29 -12.93 0.92
CA LEU A 59 0.85 -12.03 1.95
C LEU A 59 1.42 -10.74 1.34
N ASN A 60 2.10 -10.85 0.21
CA ASN A 60 2.59 -9.68 -0.52
C ASN A 60 1.42 -8.78 -0.99
N GLY A 61 0.36 -9.39 -1.53
CA GLY A 61 -0.84 -8.66 -1.93
C GLY A 61 -1.53 -7.94 -0.76
N LEU A 62 -1.69 -8.61 0.37
CA LEU A 62 -2.24 -8.01 1.58
C LEU A 62 -1.36 -6.85 2.11
N GLY A 63 -0.04 -6.98 2.01
CA GLY A 63 0.90 -5.90 2.32
C GLY A 63 0.71 -4.68 1.40
N GLY A 64 0.56 -4.91 0.08
CA GLY A 64 0.24 -3.85 -0.88
C GLY A 64 -1.11 -3.19 -0.60
N ALA A 65 -2.15 -3.99 -0.31
CA ALA A 65 -3.46 -3.48 0.06
C ALA A 65 -3.41 -2.61 1.32
N SER A 66 -2.72 -3.06 2.37
CA SER A 66 -2.59 -2.29 3.62
C SER A 66 -1.89 -0.95 3.39
N SER A 67 -0.81 -0.93 2.61
CA SER A 67 -0.09 0.31 2.26
C SER A 67 -0.99 1.30 1.49
N ALA A 68 -1.74 0.81 0.50
CA ALA A 68 -2.68 1.64 -0.26
C ALA A 68 -3.83 2.16 0.63
N LEU A 69 -4.39 1.32 1.50
CA LEU A 69 -5.49 1.70 2.39
C LEU A 69 -5.07 2.74 3.43
N VAL A 70 -3.86 2.62 4.00
CA VAL A 70 -3.32 3.64 4.92
C VAL A 70 -3.17 4.98 4.20
N ALA A 71 -2.59 4.99 3.00
CA ALA A 71 -2.47 6.22 2.22
C ALA A 71 -3.85 6.80 1.83
N LEU A 72 -4.81 5.95 1.45
CA LEU A 72 -6.18 6.38 1.15
C LEU A 72 -6.91 6.92 2.38
N SER A 73 -6.65 6.39 3.59
CA SER A 73 -7.28 6.92 4.80
C SER A 73 -6.84 8.34 5.11
N VAL A 74 -5.58 8.68 4.84
CA VAL A 74 -5.09 10.06 4.96
C VAL A 74 -5.79 10.97 3.96
N VAL A 75 -5.89 10.55 2.68
CA VAL A 75 -6.61 11.31 1.66
C VAL A 75 -8.09 11.46 2.01
N TRP A 76 -8.72 10.41 2.55
CA TRP A 76 -10.12 10.43 2.92
C TRP A 76 -10.39 11.44 4.03
N ALA A 77 -9.63 11.41 5.10
CA ALA A 77 -9.77 12.33 6.23
C ALA A 77 -9.63 13.79 5.77
N GLU A 78 -8.60 14.10 5.00
CA GLU A 78 -8.31 15.46 4.56
C GLU A 78 -9.26 15.97 3.48
N VAL A 79 -9.68 15.12 2.52
CA VAL A 79 -10.45 15.55 1.35
C VAL A 79 -11.95 15.47 1.59
N ILE A 80 -12.44 14.47 2.32
CA ILE A 80 -13.89 14.21 2.46
C ILE A 80 -14.44 14.81 3.72
N GLU A 81 -13.74 14.77 4.85
CA GLU A 81 -14.22 15.35 6.11
C GLU A 81 -14.11 16.88 6.12
N VAL A 82 -13.04 17.44 5.53
CA VAL A 82 -12.81 18.89 5.50
C VAL A 82 -13.47 19.56 4.27
N GLY A 83 -13.87 18.78 3.27
CA GLY A 83 -14.41 19.27 1.99
C GLY A 83 -13.27 19.64 1.00
N ALA A 84 -13.43 19.23 -0.27
CA ALA A 84 -12.43 19.48 -1.30
C ALA A 84 -12.36 20.96 -1.68
N THR A 85 -11.61 21.74 -0.93
CA THR A 85 -11.23 23.12 -1.26
C THR A 85 -9.76 23.19 -1.60
N ASP A 86 -9.30 24.29 -2.21
CA ASP A 86 -7.85 24.50 -2.49
C ASP A 86 -6.99 24.38 -1.21
N GLN A 87 -7.60 24.63 -0.04
CA GLN A 87 -6.96 24.43 1.26
C GLN A 87 -6.78 22.96 1.65
N THR A 88 -7.60 22.04 1.12
CA THR A 88 -7.47 20.60 1.39
C THR A 88 -6.31 19.96 0.63
N VAL A 89 -6.05 20.43 -0.58
CA VAL A 89 -4.83 20.04 -1.30
C VAL A 89 -3.60 20.61 -0.56
N ALA A 90 -3.70 21.81 -0.03
CA ALA A 90 -2.68 22.41 0.81
C ALA A 90 -2.45 21.62 2.13
N ALA A 91 -3.49 21.07 2.75
CA ALA A 91 -3.36 20.25 3.98
C ALA A 91 -2.69 18.89 3.71
N LEU A 92 -2.99 18.21 2.60
CA LEU A 92 -2.24 17.03 2.14
C LEU A 92 -0.76 17.36 1.93
N VAL A 93 -0.46 18.63 1.72
CA VAL A 93 0.85 19.19 1.43
C VAL A 93 1.49 19.85 2.66
N THR A 94 0.78 20.00 3.80
CA THR A 94 1.38 20.57 5.04
C THR A 94 2.54 19.72 5.57
N GLY A 95 2.64 18.44 5.17
CA GLY A 95 3.86 17.64 5.29
C GLY A 95 4.92 17.93 4.22
N GLY A 96 4.68 18.89 3.31
CA GLY A 96 5.55 19.23 2.18
C GLY A 96 5.40 18.28 0.99
N ALA A 97 6.09 18.60 -0.10
CA ALA A 97 6.09 17.81 -1.34
C ALA A 97 6.44 16.33 -1.12
N ALA A 98 7.31 16.05 -0.15
CA ALA A 98 7.70 14.69 0.21
C ALA A 98 6.51 13.86 0.71
N SER A 99 5.62 14.44 1.51
CA SER A 99 4.44 13.76 2.04
C SER A 99 3.44 13.44 0.92
N ALA A 100 3.10 14.40 0.08
CA ALA A 100 2.18 14.19 -1.05
C ALA A 100 2.69 13.12 -2.03
N VAL A 101 3.98 13.17 -2.38
CA VAL A 101 4.63 12.16 -3.23
C VAL A 101 4.60 10.78 -2.58
N THR A 102 4.88 10.70 -1.28
CA THR A 102 4.87 9.42 -0.54
C THR A 102 3.47 8.81 -0.50
N ILE A 103 2.43 9.60 -0.27
CA ILE A 103 1.02 9.17 -0.29
C ILE A 103 0.66 8.63 -1.68
N ALA A 104 0.97 9.40 -2.73
CA ALA A 104 0.68 9.01 -4.11
C ALA A 104 1.41 7.71 -4.50
N LEU A 105 2.70 7.58 -4.15
CA LEU A 105 3.48 6.36 -4.35
C LEU A 105 2.88 5.18 -3.59
N SER A 106 2.47 5.35 -2.35
CA SER A 106 1.87 4.30 -1.53
C SER A 106 0.57 3.78 -2.14
N ILE A 107 -0.28 4.66 -2.69
CA ILE A 107 -1.52 4.28 -3.37
C ILE A 107 -1.19 3.52 -4.67
N ILE A 108 -0.31 4.05 -5.51
CA ILE A 108 0.01 3.46 -6.81
C ILE A 108 0.75 2.13 -6.64
N VAL A 109 1.84 2.12 -5.88
CA VAL A 109 2.66 0.92 -5.69
C VAL A 109 1.90 -0.13 -4.88
N GLY A 110 1.17 0.28 -3.85
CA GLY A 110 0.33 -0.61 -3.06
C GLY A 110 -0.79 -1.24 -3.89
N GLY A 111 -1.47 -0.45 -4.72
CA GLY A 111 -2.50 -0.91 -5.65
C GLY A 111 -1.98 -1.89 -6.71
N ILE A 112 -0.84 -1.58 -7.32
CA ILE A 112 -0.18 -2.47 -8.29
C ILE A 112 0.25 -3.77 -7.61
N THR A 113 0.84 -3.68 -6.41
CA THR A 113 1.28 -4.84 -5.64
C THR A 113 0.11 -5.74 -5.28
N PHE A 114 -1.00 -5.17 -4.83
CA PHE A 114 -2.22 -5.93 -4.51
C PHE A 114 -2.78 -6.63 -5.74
N THR A 115 -3.06 -5.89 -6.80
CA THR A 115 -3.68 -6.45 -8.02
C THR A 115 -2.77 -7.47 -8.70
N GLY A 116 -1.48 -7.20 -8.81
CA GLY A 116 -0.50 -8.11 -9.36
C GLY A 116 -0.37 -9.41 -8.57
N SER A 117 -0.41 -9.32 -7.23
CA SER A 117 -0.35 -10.49 -6.34
C SER A 117 -1.63 -11.33 -6.39
N VAL A 118 -2.81 -10.69 -6.51
CA VAL A 118 -4.08 -11.43 -6.72
C VAL A 118 -4.05 -12.18 -8.06
N LEU A 119 -3.57 -11.54 -9.12
CA LEU A 119 -3.42 -12.21 -10.42
C LEU A 119 -2.41 -13.36 -10.36
N ALA A 120 -1.28 -13.18 -9.65
CA ALA A 120 -0.30 -14.22 -9.44
C ALA A 120 -0.89 -15.41 -8.67
N LEU A 121 -1.62 -15.15 -7.59
CA LEU A 121 -2.31 -16.18 -6.81
C LEU A 121 -3.31 -16.97 -7.64
N LEU A 122 -4.16 -16.29 -8.42
CA LEU A 122 -5.15 -16.94 -9.29
C LEU A 122 -4.49 -17.78 -10.40
N LYS A 123 -3.33 -17.32 -10.88
CA LYS A 123 -2.54 -18.05 -11.88
C LYS A 123 -1.88 -19.29 -11.28
N LEU A 124 -1.28 -19.18 -10.09
CA LEU A 124 -0.68 -20.30 -9.38
C LEU A 124 -1.71 -21.38 -9.04
N LYS A 125 -2.92 -20.97 -8.65
CA LYS A 125 -4.06 -21.88 -8.43
C LYS A 125 -4.71 -22.42 -9.71
N GLU A 126 -4.11 -22.16 -10.86
CA GLU A 126 -4.64 -22.55 -12.19
C GLU A 126 -6.07 -22.09 -12.49
N LYS A 127 -6.62 -21.19 -11.66
CA LYS A 127 -7.96 -20.61 -11.85
C LYS A 127 -8.02 -19.62 -13.01
N LEU A 128 -6.87 -19.03 -13.37
CA LEU A 128 -6.75 -18.07 -14.44
C LEU A 128 -6.01 -18.71 -15.61
N ASN A 129 -6.70 -18.87 -16.75
CA ASN A 129 -6.12 -19.38 -18.00
C ASN A 129 -5.31 -20.70 -17.85
N LYS A 130 -5.69 -21.57 -16.90
CA LYS A 130 -4.98 -22.83 -16.58
C LYS A 130 -3.46 -22.66 -16.41
N GLY A 131 -3.04 -21.57 -15.78
CA GLY A 131 -1.63 -21.26 -15.57
C GLY A 131 -0.88 -20.70 -16.80
N ALA A 132 -1.49 -20.66 -17.98
CA ALA A 132 -0.85 -20.15 -19.18
C ALA A 132 -0.57 -18.64 -19.14
N PRO A 133 0.48 -18.13 -19.81
CA PRO A 133 0.75 -16.70 -19.86
C PRO A 133 -0.37 -15.93 -20.56
N ILE A 134 -0.86 -14.87 -19.93
CA ILE A 134 -1.76 -13.92 -20.56
C ILE A 134 -0.92 -12.87 -21.29
N MET A 135 -0.93 -12.92 -22.61
CA MET A 135 -0.15 -12.00 -23.43
C MET A 135 -1.11 -11.02 -24.12
N LEU A 136 -1.19 -9.80 -23.60
CA LEU A 136 -1.94 -8.72 -24.26
C LEU A 136 -1.10 -8.17 -25.43
N PRO A 137 -1.70 -8.03 -26.64
CA PRO A 137 -1.03 -7.33 -27.73
C PRO A 137 -0.77 -5.88 -27.32
N GLY A 138 0.43 -5.36 -27.62
CA GLY A 138 0.81 -3.99 -27.25
C GLY A 138 1.11 -3.77 -25.77
N ARG A 139 1.27 -4.80 -24.96
CA ARG A 139 1.56 -4.72 -23.50
C ARG A 139 2.67 -3.76 -23.13
N HIS A 140 3.72 -3.67 -23.94
CA HIS A 140 4.86 -2.78 -23.68
C HIS A 140 4.46 -1.31 -23.82
N VAL A 141 3.61 -0.98 -24.81
CA VAL A 141 3.10 0.38 -25.00
C VAL A 141 2.14 0.73 -23.86
N ILE A 142 1.23 -0.17 -23.52
CA ILE A 142 0.30 0.04 -22.40
C ILE A 142 1.07 0.29 -21.09
N ASN A 143 2.05 -0.55 -20.78
CA ASN A 143 2.86 -0.39 -19.57
C ASN A 143 3.67 0.91 -19.58
N ALA A 144 4.23 1.28 -20.73
CA ALA A 144 4.96 2.55 -20.86
C ALA A 144 4.04 3.76 -20.63
N VAL A 145 2.84 3.76 -21.21
CA VAL A 145 1.85 4.84 -21.02
C VAL A 145 1.41 4.92 -19.56
N LEU A 146 1.12 3.78 -18.94
CA LEU A 146 0.73 3.74 -17.52
C LEU A 146 1.86 4.24 -16.61
N LEU A 147 3.10 3.83 -16.88
CA LEU A 147 4.26 4.29 -16.11
C LEU A 147 4.49 5.79 -16.27
N LEU A 148 4.47 6.29 -17.51
CA LEU A 148 4.63 7.73 -17.78
C LEU A 148 3.49 8.54 -17.15
N GLY A 149 2.25 8.04 -17.21
CA GLY A 149 1.10 8.66 -16.55
C GLY A 149 1.26 8.72 -15.03
N ALA A 150 1.75 7.65 -14.41
CA ALA A 150 2.02 7.61 -12.97
C ALA A 150 3.13 8.62 -12.58
N ILE A 151 4.24 8.65 -13.33
CA ILE A 151 5.34 9.59 -13.09
C ILE A 151 4.87 11.04 -13.27
N ALA A 152 4.11 11.33 -14.32
CA ALA A 152 3.57 12.66 -14.57
C ALA A 152 2.59 13.09 -13.47
N GLY A 153 1.72 12.17 -13.00
CA GLY A 153 0.78 12.43 -11.91
C GLY A 153 1.50 12.73 -10.59
N ILE A 154 2.50 11.93 -10.24
CA ILE A 154 3.33 12.16 -9.03
C ILE A 154 4.10 13.47 -9.14
N GLY A 155 4.69 13.76 -10.30
CA GLY A 155 5.41 14.99 -10.55
C GLY A 155 4.50 16.22 -10.46
N HIS A 156 3.28 16.14 -10.99
CA HIS A 156 2.28 17.19 -10.88
C HIS A 156 1.86 17.45 -9.43
N LEU A 157 1.59 16.40 -8.67
CA LEU A 157 1.29 16.51 -7.24
C LEU A 157 2.46 17.13 -6.46
N GLY A 158 3.68 16.69 -6.73
CA GLY A 158 4.87 17.26 -6.10
C GLY A 158 5.07 18.74 -6.45
N PHE A 159 4.81 19.13 -7.70
CA PHE A 159 4.89 20.53 -8.13
C PHE A 159 3.82 21.41 -7.49
N MET A 160 2.57 20.93 -7.43
CA MET A 160 1.48 21.62 -6.73
C MET A 160 1.79 21.80 -5.23
N ALA A 161 2.45 20.79 -4.65
CA ALA A 161 2.86 20.81 -3.25
C ALA A 161 3.94 21.85 -2.91
N VAL A 162 4.80 22.17 -3.87
CA VAL A 162 5.91 23.13 -3.64
C VAL A 162 5.43 24.57 -3.81
N GLY A 163 4.33 24.80 -4.57
CA GLY A 163 3.83 26.14 -4.89
C GLY A 163 4.82 27.01 -5.69
N PRO A 164 4.34 27.91 -6.53
CA PRO A 164 5.23 28.78 -7.31
C PRO A 164 6.06 29.74 -6.44
N ASP A 165 5.63 30.02 -5.20
CA ASP A 165 6.27 30.97 -4.29
C ASP A 165 7.42 30.38 -3.47
N SER A 166 7.58 29.04 -3.42
CA SER A 166 8.63 28.38 -2.65
C SER A 166 9.95 28.18 -3.43
N ILE A 167 9.96 28.49 -4.73
CA ILE A 167 11.14 28.35 -5.61
C ILE A 167 12.02 29.62 -5.60
N ILE A 168 11.61 30.68 -4.91
CA ILE A 168 12.27 32.01 -4.95
C ILE A 168 12.90 32.34 -3.58
N VAL A 169 13.38 31.40 -2.81
CA VAL A 169 14.20 31.68 -1.61
C VAL A 169 15.52 30.96 -1.69
#